data_807dcd1cb92b16fce43a90cae85f495b
#
_entry.id   807dcd1cb92b16fce43a90cae85f495b
#
_cell.length_a   1.000
_cell.length_b   1.000
_cell.length_c   1.000
_cell.angle_alpha   90.00
_cell.angle_beta   90.00
_cell.angle_gamma   90.00
#
_symmetry.space_group_name_H-M   'P 1'
#
loop_
_entity.id
_entity.type
_entity.pdbx_description
1 polymer ?
#
loop_
_entity_poly.entity_id
_entity_poly.type
_entity_poly.pdbx_seq_one_letter_code
_entity_poly.pdbx_strand_id
1 'polypeptide(L)'
;MKKLYAILLTWMAMQAPLYAETINVNNTTRSYIVYAPKDLGAQRPLLISCHGMNQDANYQKGMLQIESVADTAKFVTVFPEGINKGWDIGGDRDLKFMEALIDEMVEKYDIDRNRVYISGFSMGGIFSYHAMSRMADKF
;
A
#
# COMPACT_ATOMS: atom_id res chain seq x y z
N MET A 1 -28.51 -49.52 -14.80
CA MET A 1 -27.59 -48.93 -13.81
C MET A 1 -27.11 -47.57 -14.35
N LYS A 2 -27.64 -46.47 -13.82
CA LYS A 2 -27.27 -45.13 -14.25
C LYS A 2 -26.05 -44.72 -13.45
N LYS A 3 -24.89 -44.53 -14.12
CA LYS A 3 -23.66 -44.00 -13.49
C LYS A 3 -23.84 -42.52 -13.33
N LEU A 4 -23.94 -42.07 -12.08
CA LEU A 4 -23.84 -40.67 -11.71
C LEU A 4 -22.37 -40.24 -11.81
N TYR A 5 -22.04 -39.39 -12.77
CA TYR A 5 -20.76 -38.68 -12.77
C TYR A 5 -20.90 -37.44 -11.91
N ALA A 6 -20.28 -37.50 -10.73
CA ALA A 6 -20.11 -36.30 -9.90
C ALA A 6 -19.07 -35.38 -10.55
N ILE A 7 -19.51 -34.26 -11.11
CA ILE A 7 -18.64 -33.19 -11.59
C ILE A 7 -18.16 -32.45 -10.36
N LEU A 8 -16.94 -32.73 -9.90
CA LEU A 8 -16.22 -31.87 -8.95
C LEU A 8 -15.86 -30.57 -9.67
N LEU A 9 -16.67 -29.54 -9.49
CA LEU A 9 -16.31 -28.18 -9.79
C LEU A 9 -15.29 -27.74 -8.74
N THR A 10 -14.01 -27.92 -9.03
CA THR A 10 -12.94 -27.24 -8.29
C THR A 10 -13.07 -25.75 -8.55
N TRP A 11 -13.56 -25.04 -7.57
CA TRP A 11 -13.44 -23.58 -7.49
C TRP A 11 -11.95 -23.23 -7.39
N MET A 12 -11.28 -23.07 -8.53
CA MET A 12 -10.07 -22.29 -8.57
C MET A 12 -10.49 -20.86 -8.25
N ALA A 13 -10.29 -20.45 -7.01
CA ALA A 13 -10.27 -19.04 -6.68
C ALA A 13 -9.18 -18.40 -7.56
N MET A 14 -9.58 -17.83 -8.68
CA MET A 14 -8.73 -16.93 -9.45
C MET A 14 -8.40 -15.79 -8.50
N GLN A 15 -7.23 -15.85 -7.86
CA GLN A 15 -6.62 -14.67 -7.27
C GLN A 15 -6.42 -13.72 -8.44
N ALA A 16 -7.22 -12.64 -8.44
CA ALA A 16 -6.98 -11.56 -9.39
C ALA A 16 -5.50 -11.17 -9.25
N PRO A 17 -4.76 -11.06 -10.36
CA PRO A 17 -3.38 -10.59 -10.27
C PRO A 17 -3.42 -9.26 -9.53
N LEU A 18 -2.58 -9.13 -8.51
CA LEU A 18 -2.37 -7.86 -7.79
C LEU A 18 -1.72 -6.91 -8.79
N TYR A 19 -2.53 -6.20 -9.56
CA TYR A 19 -2.01 -5.14 -10.41
C TYR A 19 -1.56 -4.00 -9.49
N ALA A 20 -0.30 -3.62 -9.62
CA ALA A 20 0.17 -2.38 -9.05
C ALA A 20 -0.63 -1.24 -9.70
N GLU A 21 -1.21 -0.39 -8.88
CA GLU A 21 -1.82 0.86 -9.32
C GLU A 21 -0.73 1.87 -9.62
N THR A 22 -1.03 2.89 -10.41
CA THR A 22 -0.06 3.92 -10.79
C THR A 22 -0.62 5.32 -10.64
N ILE A 23 0.27 6.25 -10.29
CA ILE A 23 -0.02 7.68 -10.20
C ILE A 23 1.12 8.47 -10.88
N ASN A 24 0.80 9.55 -11.54
CA ASN A 24 1.81 10.44 -12.13
C ASN A 24 2.19 11.53 -11.12
N VAL A 25 3.47 11.63 -10.81
CA VAL A 25 4.03 12.63 -9.90
C VAL A 25 5.17 13.34 -10.62
N ASN A 26 5.00 14.63 -10.91
CA ASN A 26 6.00 15.46 -11.61
C ASN A 26 6.54 14.77 -12.89
N ASN A 27 5.64 14.34 -13.77
CA ASN A 27 5.93 13.64 -15.02
C ASN A 27 6.65 12.29 -14.86
N THR A 28 6.62 11.71 -13.65
CA THR A 28 7.14 10.36 -13.39
C THR A 28 6.00 9.46 -12.96
N THR A 29 5.82 8.34 -13.66
CA THR A 29 4.85 7.32 -13.25
C THR A 29 5.41 6.57 -12.06
N ARG A 30 4.66 6.59 -10.96
CA ARG A 30 4.96 5.86 -9.73
C ARG A 30 3.93 4.76 -9.53
N SER A 31 4.36 3.64 -9.00
CA SER A 31 3.48 2.50 -8.74
C SER A 31 3.35 2.20 -7.25
N TYR A 32 2.25 1.58 -6.88
CA TYR A 32 1.96 1.16 -5.52
C TYR A 32 0.99 -0.02 -5.51
N ILE A 33 0.97 -0.76 -4.42
CA ILE A 33 -0.03 -1.79 -4.16
C ILE A 33 -0.89 -1.31 -3.01
N VAL A 34 -2.21 -1.49 -3.11
CA VAL A 34 -3.13 -1.15 -2.02
C VAL A 34 -3.85 -2.39 -1.53
N TYR A 35 -4.07 -2.44 -0.23
CA TYR A 35 -4.99 -3.36 0.41
C TYR A 35 -6.05 -2.55 1.16
N ALA A 36 -7.29 -2.73 0.75
CA ALA A 36 -8.45 -2.14 1.41
C ALA A 36 -9.42 -3.25 1.83
N PRO A 37 -9.79 -3.33 3.12
CA PRO A 37 -10.80 -4.27 3.60
C PRO A 37 -12.13 -4.12 2.89
N LYS A 38 -12.86 -5.21 2.72
CA LYS A 38 -14.29 -5.16 2.38
C LYS A 38 -15.03 -4.45 3.52
N ASP A 39 -16.05 -3.71 3.19
CA ASP A 39 -16.87 -2.96 4.18
C ASP A 39 -16.00 -2.03 5.05
N LEU A 40 -15.07 -1.30 4.40
CA LEU A 40 -14.13 -0.41 5.07
C LEU A 40 -14.83 0.67 5.91
N GLY A 41 -15.92 1.25 5.41
CA GLY A 41 -16.61 2.39 6.02
C GLY A 41 -15.89 3.72 5.71
N ALA A 42 -16.44 4.81 6.27
CA ALA A 42 -15.98 6.17 6.03
C ALA A 42 -14.90 6.61 7.02
N GLN A 43 -14.07 7.59 6.63
CA GLN A 43 -13.09 8.27 7.48
C GLN A 43 -12.15 7.28 8.19
N ARG A 44 -11.47 6.45 7.40
CA ARG A 44 -10.62 5.37 7.93
C ARG A 44 -9.15 5.74 7.97
N PRO A 45 -8.36 5.09 8.84
CA PRO A 45 -6.92 5.28 8.87
C PRO A 45 -6.23 4.76 7.61
N LEU A 46 -5.09 5.37 7.29
CA LEU A 46 -4.17 4.91 6.24
C LEU A 46 -2.83 4.54 6.86
N LEU A 47 -2.30 3.37 6.50
CA LEU A 47 -0.93 2.98 6.77
C LEU A 47 -0.14 2.91 5.46
N ILE A 48 0.93 3.68 5.35
CA ILE A 48 1.91 3.58 4.27
C ILE A 48 3.07 2.73 4.76
N SER A 49 3.44 1.68 4.03
CA SER A 49 4.53 0.78 4.42
C SER A 49 5.59 0.66 3.33
N CYS A 50 6.77 1.21 3.61
CA CYS A 50 7.88 1.37 2.68
C CYS A 50 8.86 0.20 2.75
N HIS A 51 9.21 -0.38 1.59
CA HIS A 51 10.15 -1.50 1.49
C HIS A 51 11.61 -1.10 1.79
N GLY A 52 12.47 -2.08 2.06
CA GLY A 52 13.90 -1.89 2.22
C GLY A 52 14.63 -1.70 0.88
N MET A 53 15.93 -1.37 0.95
CA MET A 53 16.78 -1.24 -0.23
C MET A 53 16.86 -2.57 -0.99
N ASN A 54 16.80 -2.50 -2.33
CA ASN A 54 16.76 -3.64 -3.25
C ASN A 54 15.55 -4.56 -3.12
N GLN A 55 14.52 -4.12 -2.38
CA GLN A 55 13.23 -4.76 -2.27
C GLN A 55 12.19 -4.04 -3.14
N ASP A 56 10.95 -4.46 -3.07
CA ASP A 56 9.81 -3.89 -3.79
C ASP A 56 8.53 -3.93 -2.97
N ALA A 57 7.47 -3.36 -3.51
CA ALA A 57 6.16 -3.29 -2.85
C ALA A 57 5.56 -4.68 -2.56
N ASN A 58 5.75 -5.65 -3.47
CA ASN A 58 5.28 -7.02 -3.27
C ASN A 58 6.00 -7.71 -2.10
N TYR A 59 7.32 -7.53 -2.01
CA TYR A 59 8.11 -8.07 -0.90
C TYR A 59 7.64 -7.49 0.43
N GLN A 60 7.47 -6.16 0.51
CA GLN A 60 7.00 -5.50 1.73
C GLN A 60 5.61 -5.98 2.15
N LYS A 61 4.69 -6.10 1.21
CA LYS A 61 3.34 -6.64 1.46
C LYS A 61 3.41 -8.07 1.98
N GLY A 62 4.18 -8.94 1.34
CA GLY A 62 4.34 -10.34 1.74
C GLY A 62 5.01 -10.51 3.11
N MET A 63 5.95 -9.62 3.44
CA MET A 63 6.64 -9.62 4.74
C MET A 63 5.74 -9.10 5.87
N LEU A 64 4.96 -8.06 5.62
CA LEU A 64 4.12 -7.43 6.65
C LEU A 64 2.89 -8.27 6.99
N GLN A 65 2.27 -8.94 6.01
CA GLN A 65 1.10 -9.82 6.18
C GLN A 65 -0.02 -9.22 7.05
N ILE A 66 -0.33 -7.95 6.82
CA ILE A 66 -1.19 -7.14 7.71
C ILE A 66 -2.69 -7.26 7.39
N GLU A 67 -3.06 -8.01 6.36
CA GLU A 67 -4.42 -8.03 5.81
C GLU A 67 -5.48 -8.40 6.87
N SER A 68 -5.22 -9.41 7.70
CA SER A 68 -6.16 -9.83 8.74
C SER A 68 -6.35 -8.77 9.84
N VAL A 69 -5.28 -8.03 10.15
CA VAL A 69 -5.34 -6.92 11.11
C VAL A 69 -6.12 -5.75 10.50
N ALA A 70 -5.84 -5.43 9.24
CA ALA A 70 -6.54 -4.38 8.50
C ALA A 70 -8.04 -4.69 8.35
N ASP A 71 -8.39 -5.95 8.10
CA ASP A 71 -9.80 -6.39 8.03
C ASP A 71 -10.54 -6.20 9.36
N THR A 72 -9.86 -6.46 10.47
CA THR A 72 -10.45 -6.33 11.82
C THR A 72 -10.53 -4.86 12.25
N ALA A 73 -9.43 -4.11 12.10
CA ALA A 73 -9.34 -2.72 12.57
C ALA A 73 -9.87 -1.70 11.55
N LYS A 74 -10.17 -2.13 10.32
CA LYS A 74 -10.76 -1.31 9.24
C LYS A 74 -9.88 -0.11 8.88
N PHE A 75 -8.66 -0.38 8.40
CA PHE A 75 -7.77 0.62 7.82
C PHE A 75 -7.24 0.18 6.45
N VAL A 76 -6.87 1.14 5.63
CA VAL A 76 -6.21 0.90 4.33
C VAL A 76 -4.71 0.81 4.52
N THR A 77 -4.06 -0.13 3.84
CA THR A 77 -2.60 -0.19 3.76
C THR A 77 -2.16 -0.01 2.32
N VAL A 78 -1.16 0.84 2.11
CA VAL A 78 -0.54 1.05 0.81
C VAL A 78 0.95 0.76 0.86
N PHE A 79 1.45 0.09 -0.17
CA PHE A 79 2.84 -0.31 -0.33
C PHE A 79 3.39 0.39 -1.57
N PRO A 80 4.04 1.56 -1.42
CA PRO A 80 4.60 2.28 -2.55
C PRO A 80 5.88 1.61 -3.08
N GLU A 81 6.14 1.77 -4.38
CA GLU A 81 7.35 1.31 -5.04
C GLU A 81 8.36 2.44 -5.12
N GLY A 82 9.55 2.21 -4.57
CA GLY A 82 10.68 3.13 -4.66
C GLY A 82 11.36 3.09 -6.04
N ILE A 83 11.85 4.22 -6.54
CA ILE A 83 12.62 4.28 -7.78
C ILE A 83 13.94 3.50 -7.60
N ASN A 84 14.25 2.63 -8.57
CA ASN A 84 15.42 1.75 -8.50
C ASN A 84 15.50 0.95 -7.18
N LYS A 85 14.34 0.55 -6.66
CA LYS A 85 14.23 -0.22 -5.42
C LYS A 85 14.85 0.47 -4.20
N GLY A 86 14.72 1.79 -4.12
CA GLY A 86 15.26 2.61 -3.05
C GLY A 86 14.46 3.90 -2.84
N TRP A 87 14.85 4.69 -1.87
CA TRP A 87 14.17 5.90 -1.43
C TRP A 87 15.12 7.10 -1.43
N ASP A 88 14.60 8.27 -1.77
CA ASP A 88 15.29 9.54 -1.61
C ASP A 88 15.23 9.97 -0.12
N ILE A 89 16.25 9.63 0.63
CA ILE A 89 16.32 9.88 2.08
C ILE A 89 16.87 11.27 2.44
N GLY A 90 17.16 12.11 1.47
CA GLY A 90 17.73 13.46 1.71
C GLY A 90 17.06 14.56 0.90
N GLY A 91 16.30 14.22 -0.13
CA GLY A 91 15.60 15.15 -1.01
C GLY A 91 14.09 15.15 -0.84
N ASP A 92 13.40 15.67 -1.85
CA ASP A 92 11.94 15.84 -1.83
C ASP A 92 11.20 14.96 -2.87
N ARG A 93 11.95 14.24 -3.71
CA ARG A 93 11.36 13.42 -4.79
C ARG A 93 10.29 12.46 -4.27
N ASP A 94 10.63 11.66 -3.26
CA ASP A 94 9.72 10.69 -2.70
C ASP A 94 8.77 11.30 -1.67
N LEU A 95 9.06 12.47 -1.09
CA LEU A 95 8.11 13.23 -0.29
C LEU A 95 6.91 13.68 -1.13
N LYS A 96 7.15 14.19 -2.34
CA LYS A 96 6.09 14.55 -3.30
C LYS A 96 5.26 13.34 -3.72
N PHE A 97 5.88 12.16 -3.82
CA PHE A 97 5.14 10.93 -4.06
C PHE A 97 4.24 10.56 -2.86
N MET A 98 4.73 10.66 -1.64
CA MET A 98 3.91 10.41 -0.44
C MET A 98 2.72 11.37 -0.37
N GLU A 99 2.91 12.66 -0.64
CA GLU A 99 1.82 13.63 -0.65
C GLU A 99 0.74 13.27 -1.68
N ALA A 100 1.15 13.01 -2.93
CA ALA A 100 0.23 12.60 -3.99
C ALA A 100 -0.48 11.28 -3.66
N LEU A 101 0.23 10.33 -3.06
CA LEU A 101 -0.33 9.04 -2.66
C LEU A 101 -1.37 9.17 -1.55
N ILE A 102 -1.12 10.03 -0.56
CA ILE A 102 -2.10 10.33 0.49
C ILE A 102 -3.36 10.94 -0.12
N ASP A 103 -3.23 11.92 -1.01
CA ASP A 103 -4.37 12.55 -1.69
C ASP A 103 -5.18 11.54 -2.51
N GLU A 104 -4.51 10.65 -3.24
CA GLU A 104 -5.14 9.56 -3.99
C GLU A 104 -5.92 8.61 -3.08
N MET A 105 -5.34 8.22 -1.94
CA MET A 105 -6.00 7.33 -0.98
C MET A 105 -7.20 8.01 -0.29
N VAL A 106 -7.09 9.29 0.04
CA VAL A 106 -8.22 10.08 0.57
C VAL A 106 -9.39 10.10 -0.41
N GLU A 107 -9.11 10.33 -1.69
CA GLU A 107 -10.15 10.38 -2.72
C GLU A 107 -10.80 9.00 -2.95
N LYS A 108 -9.99 7.95 -3.06
CA LYS A 108 -10.48 6.60 -3.39
C LYS A 108 -11.16 5.88 -2.22
N TYR A 109 -10.69 6.11 -1.00
CA TYR A 109 -11.08 5.29 0.18
C TYR A 109 -11.63 6.11 1.34
N ASP A 110 -11.89 7.41 1.16
CA ASP A 110 -12.38 8.30 2.21
C ASP A 110 -11.54 8.21 3.50
N ILE A 111 -10.22 8.41 3.34
CA ILE A 111 -9.26 8.38 4.45
C ILE A 111 -9.40 9.63 5.33
N ASP A 112 -9.36 9.43 6.64
CA ASP A 112 -9.21 10.51 7.61
C ASP A 112 -7.77 11.06 7.60
N ARG A 113 -7.61 12.28 7.13
CA ARG A 113 -6.30 12.95 7.02
C ARG A 113 -5.56 13.11 8.35
N ASN A 114 -6.27 13.01 9.48
CA ASN A 114 -5.67 13.08 10.81
C ASN A 114 -5.19 11.70 11.31
N ARG A 115 -5.38 10.64 10.51
CA ARG A 115 -4.99 9.27 10.85
C ARG A 115 -4.22 8.61 9.72
N VAL A 116 -3.18 9.28 9.27
CA VAL A 116 -2.22 8.78 8.28
C VAL A 116 -0.94 8.41 8.98
N TYR A 117 -0.45 7.20 8.75
CA TYR A 117 0.73 6.65 9.39
C TYR A 117 1.71 6.15 8.34
N ILE A 118 3.00 6.28 8.62
CA ILE A 118 4.05 5.75 7.77
C ILE A 118 4.96 4.81 8.55
N SER A 119 5.35 3.73 7.94
CA SER A 119 6.29 2.73 8.47
C SER A 119 7.20 2.22 7.36
N GLY A 120 8.23 1.50 7.73
CA GLY A 120 9.08 0.88 6.73
C GLY A 120 10.11 -0.06 7.32
N PHE A 121 10.66 -0.92 6.46
CA PHE A 121 11.74 -1.82 6.80
C PHE A 121 13.07 -1.25 6.31
N SER A 122 14.12 -1.29 7.15
CA SER A 122 15.49 -0.89 6.79
C SER A 122 15.51 0.53 6.16
N MET A 123 15.94 0.68 4.89
CA MET A 123 15.94 1.97 4.19
C MET A 123 14.54 2.61 4.14
N GLY A 124 13.47 1.80 4.05
CA GLY A 124 12.09 2.30 4.15
C GLY A 124 11.79 2.91 5.52
N GLY A 125 12.37 2.37 6.60
CA GLY A 125 12.29 2.96 7.94
C GLY A 125 13.04 4.30 8.02
N ILE A 126 14.25 4.39 7.44
CA ILE A 126 15.01 5.65 7.36
C ILE A 126 14.21 6.70 6.58
N PHE A 127 13.64 6.30 5.45
CA PHE A 127 12.77 7.19 4.67
C PHE A 127 11.53 7.62 5.45
N SER A 128 10.92 6.74 6.24
CA SER A 128 9.77 7.10 7.10
C SER A 128 10.13 8.20 8.10
N TYR A 129 11.31 8.14 8.74
CA TYR A 129 11.79 9.21 9.59
C TYR A 129 12.02 10.52 8.82
N HIS A 130 12.61 10.43 7.62
CA HIS A 130 12.78 11.59 6.76
C HIS A 130 11.43 12.23 6.41
N ALA A 131 10.44 11.42 6.00
CA ALA A 131 9.09 11.89 5.68
C ALA A 131 8.42 12.55 6.90
N MET A 132 8.42 11.91 8.06
CA MET A 132 7.84 12.49 9.29
C MET A 132 8.52 13.80 9.70
N SER A 133 9.82 13.94 9.50
CA SER A 133 10.55 15.18 9.85
C SER A 133 10.23 16.36 8.91
N ARG A 134 9.87 16.07 7.66
CA ARG A 134 9.64 17.08 6.60
C ARG A 134 8.18 17.35 6.34
N MET A 135 7.30 16.44 6.71
CA MET A 135 5.86 16.45 6.45
C MET A 135 5.07 16.10 7.73
N ALA A 136 5.47 16.67 8.86
CA ALA A 136 4.85 16.37 10.17
C ALA A 136 3.35 16.73 10.25
N ASP A 137 2.87 17.58 9.36
CA ASP A 137 1.46 17.90 9.21
C ASP A 137 0.62 16.83 8.47
N LYS A 138 1.29 15.83 7.87
CA LYS A 138 0.65 14.76 7.11
C LYS A 138 0.58 13.43 7.87
N PHE A 139 1.44 13.23 8.88
CA PHE A 139 1.57 11.96 9.60
C PHE A 139 1.31 12.08 11.09
#